data_cf8944267cd169ac80ba3eb148108a2f
#
_entry.id   cf8944267cd169ac80ba3eb148108a2f
#
_cell.length_a   1.000
_cell.length_b   1.000
_cell.length_c   1.000
_cell.angle_alpha   90.00
_cell.angle_beta   90.00
_cell.angle_gamma   90.00
#
_symmetry.space_group_name_H-M   'P 1'
#
loop_
_entity.id
_entity.type
_entity.pdbx_description
1 polymer ?
#
loop_
_entity_poly.entity_id
_entity_poly.type
_entity_poly.pdbx_seq_one_letter_code
_entity_poly.pdbx_strand_id
1 'polypeptide(L)'
;MAYKAEHNKYRELWKRDNGPMIGKWDIDYSYYSPVDYGADKKKKYPLCIVLVGALEGAFEGLEIQANEMPVWCDEKYQSRFYNGGSYLMIPRAPEEDGIYWDQSCLVDSLKAAIVDFCDKHENVDKSRIYLLGWCLGSLGAMNLASAYPELFAATVLMAPDRAITKSEAERLREMPVWLMAAKTDTHSFYHFNALPTWKLLCSTTNNKLNLRLTTYLRAVDVYLVHNAVAMCNHNLWDNVSEDLHFEGVPYDRDKIISGSYKGMKTVDGTGAVLYDPHIISWLSKFTNDGRSAIRTPALNKTVSEKAYIRFNEDFMHEAHQKIFAVLGVIYRKLGWL
;
A
#
# COMPACT_ATOMS: atom_id res chain seq x y z
N MET A 1 -7.62 11.10 -23.16
CA MET A 1 -8.43 9.98 -23.73
C MET A 1 -7.57 8.80 -24.16
N ALA A 2 -6.39 8.97 -24.72
CA ALA A 2 -5.51 7.85 -25.12
C ALA A 2 -5.06 6.97 -23.93
N TYR A 3 -4.73 7.58 -22.81
CA TYR A 3 -4.29 6.89 -21.60
C TYR A 3 -5.33 5.93 -21.01
N LYS A 4 -6.60 6.33 -20.94
CA LYS A 4 -7.68 5.45 -20.47
C LYS A 4 -7.80 4.16 -21.31
N ALA A 5 -7.50 4.23 -22.59
CA ALA A 5 -7.55 3.06 -23.49
C ALA A 5 -6.35 2.13 -23.26
N GLU A 6 -5.15 2.67 -22.98
CA GLU A 6 -3.96 1.85 -22.72
C GLU A 6 -4.05 1.14 -21.36
N HIS A 7 -4.57 1.77 -20.33
CA HIS A 7 -4.77 1.13 -19.02
C HIS A 7 -5.87 0.06 -19.04
N ASN A 8 -6.91 0.23 -19.84
CA ASN A 8 -7.99 -0.76 -19.95
C ASN A 8 -7.47 -2.13 -20.41
N LYS A 9 -6.45 -2.17 -21.28
CA LYS A 9 -5.86 -3.44 -21.75
C LYS A 9 -5.29 -4.29 -20.61
N TYR A 10 -4.72 -3.66 -19.57
CA TYR A 10 -4.18 -4.39 -18.41
C TYR A 10 -5.29 -4.94 -17.54
N ARG A 11 -6.40 -4.22 -17.40
CA ARG A 11 -7.55 -4.63 -16.57
C ARG A 11 -8.21 -5.90 -17.08
N GLU A 12 -8.18 -6.15 -18.39
CA GLU A 12 -8.69 -7.37 -19.00
C GLU A 12 -7.88 -8.63 -18.65
N LEU A 13 -6.65 -8.45 -18.14
CA LEU A 13 -5.79 -9.54 -17.69
C LEU A 13 -6.10 -10.01 -16.27
N TRP A 14 -6.95 -9.27 -15.55
CA TRP A 14 -7.29 -9.56 -14.17
C TRP A 14 -8.47 -10.51 -14.08
N LYS A 15 -8.37 -11.43 -13.14
CA LYS A 15 -9.42 -12.37 -12.74
C LYS A 15 -9.95 -12.00 -11.37
N ARG A 16 -11.05 -12.61 -10.97
CA ARG A 16 -11.64 -12.43 -9.65
C ARG A 16 -11.81 -13.77 -8.96
N ASP A 17 -11.64 -13.74 -7.65
CA ASP A 17 -11.91 -14.84 -6.74
C ASP A 17 -12.20 -14.26 -5.35
N ASN A 18 -12.55 -15.09 -4.39
CA ASN A 18 -12.77 -14.71 -3.01
C ASN A 18 -12.07 -15.68 -2.06
N GLY A 19 -11.71 -15.17 -0.89
CA GLY A 19 -11.17 -15.96 0.21
C GLY A 19 -12.27 -16.70 0.98
N PRO A 20 -11.88 -17.54 1.94
CA PRO A 20 -12.82 -18.21 2.80
C PRO A 20 -13.51 -17.23 3.76
N MET A 21 -14.74 -17.54 4.13
CA MET A 21 -15.49 -16.78 5.13
C MET A 21 -14.83 -16.91 6.50
N ILE A 22 -14.46 -15.78 7.10
CA ILE A 22 -13.95 -15.69 8.47
C ILE A 22 -14.83 -14.73 9.26
N GLY A 23 -15.55 -15.27 10.24
CA GLY A 23 -16.54 -14.49 10.97
C GLY A 23 -17.70 -14.06 10.07
N LYS A 24 -17.77 -12.77 9.73
CA LYS A 24 -18.80 -12.19 8.85
C LYS A 24 -18.30 -11.90 7.44
N TRP A 25 -16.99 -11.98 7.20
CA TRP A 25 -16.37 -11.46 5.99
C TRP A 25 -15.60 -12.54 5.24
N ASP A 26 -15.91 -12.72 3.98
CA ASP A 26 -15.01 -13.20 2.96
C ASP A 26 -14.45 -11.98 2.22
N ILE A 27 -13.21 -12.06 1.83
CA ILE A 27 -12.55 -10.99 1.09
C ILE A 27 -12.51 -11.39 -0.37
N ASP A 28 -13.29 -10.72 -1.20
CA ASP A 28 -13.13 -10.84 -2.64
C ASP A 28 -11.95 -9.99 -3.12
N TYR A 29 -11.35 -10.41 -4.22
CA TYR A 29 -10.17 -9.77 -4.77
C TYR A 29 -10.07 -9.94 -6.28
N SER A 30 -9.47 -8.94 -6.91
CA SER A 30 -8.97 -9.07 -8.26
C SER A 30 -7.52 -9.52 -8.25
N TYR A 31 -7.11 -10.35 -9.21
CA TYR A 31 -5.73 -10.83 -9.28
C TYR A 31 -5.24 -11.04 -10.72
N TYR A 32 -3.92 -10.91 -10.88
CA TYR A 32 -3.17 -11.27 -12.07
C TYR A 32 -2.25 -12.46 -11.78
N SER A 33 -2.16 -13.40 -12.73
CA SER A 33 -1.33 -14.60 -12.64
C SER A 33 -0.31 -14.62 -13.78
N PRO A 34 1.00 -14.51 -13.51
CA PRO A 34 2.00 -14.47 -14.58
C PRO A 34 2.05 -15.76 -15.39
N VAL A 35 1.73 -16.91 -14.78
CA VAL A 35 1.75 -18.21 -15.47
C VAL A 35 0.62 -18.37 -16.50
N ASP A 36 -0.46 -17.60 -16.37
CA ASP A 36 -1.55 -17.57 -17.34
C ASP A 36 -1.16 -16.80 -18.64
N TYR A 37 -0.13 -15.97 -18.53
CA TYR A 37 0.36 -15.12 -19.61
C TYR A 37 1.80 -15.45 -20.03
N GLY A 38 2.18 -16.74 -19.92
CA GLY A 38 3.39 -17.28 -20.53
C GLY A 38 4.61 -17.38 -19.62
N ALA A 39 4.52 -17.02 -18.36
CA ALA A 39 5.60 -17.25 -17.42
C ALA A 39 5.85 -18.76 -17.17
N ASP A 40 7.09 -19.14 -16.90
CA ASP A 40 7.50 -20.53 -16.73
C ASP A 40 6.83 -21.20 -15.52
N LYS A 41 5.97 -22.17 -15.79
CA LYS A 41 5.24 -22.94 -14.75
C LYS A 41 6.14 -23.78 -13.83
N LYS A 42 7.43 -23.91 -14.13
CA LYS A 42 8.39 -24.60 -13.27
C LYS A 42 9.00 -23.68 -12.20
N LYS A 43 8.78 -22.37 -12.32
CA LYS A 43 9.28 -21.38 -11.38
C LYS A 43 8.25 -20.99 -10.33
N LYS A 44 8.73 -20.43 -9.24
CA LYS A 44 7.93 -19.76 -8.22
C LYS A 44 8.06 -18.25 -8.38
N TYR A 45 6.96 -17.55 -8.14
CA TYR A 45 6.88 -16.10 -8.31
C TYR A 45 6.37 -15.42 -7.05
N PRO A 46 6.86 -14.22 -6.71
CA PRO A 46 6.32 -13.44 -5.62
C PRO A 46 4.80 -13.23 -5.72
N LEU A 47 4.19 -12.92 -4.58
CA LEU A 47 2.85 -12.37 -4.51
C LEU A 47 2.94 -10.92 -4.01
N CYS A 48 2.47 -9.98 -4.81
CA CYS A 48 2.37 -8.58 -4.44
C CYS A 48 0.91 -8.23 -4.18
N ILE A 49 0.60 -7.83 -2.94
CA ILE A 49 -0.75 -7.49 -2.49
C ILE A 49 -0.84 -5.98 -2.34
N VAL A 50 -1.91 -5.38 -2.87
CA VAL A 50 -2.13 -3.94 -2.83
C VAL A 50 -3.47 -3.64 -2.19
N LEU A 51 -3.44 -3.00 -1.04
CA LEU A 51 -4.64 -2.49 -0.36
C LEU A 51 -4.89 -1.05 -0.80
N VAL A 52 -6.03 -0.86 -1.43
CA VAL A 52 -6.46 0.42 -1.98
C VAL A 52 -7.00 1.38 -0.91
N GLY A 53 -7.20 2.64 -1.26
CA GLY A 53 -7.75 3.66 -0.37
C GLY A 53 -9.26 3.57 -0.19
N ALA A 54 -9.83 4.55 0.51
CA ALA A 54 -11.27 4.68 0.64
C ALA A 54 -11.93 4.92 -0.73
N LEU A 55 -13.14 4.41 -0.90
CA LEU A 55 -13.97 4.48 -2.09
C LEU A 55 -13.49 3.64 -3.29
N GLU A 56 -12.24 3.19 -3.30
CA GLU A 56 -11.73 2.32 -4.36
C GLU A 56 -12.24 0.88 -4.24
N GLY A 57 -12.72 0.48 -3.06
CA GLY A 57 -13.39 -0.81 -2.81
C GLY A 57 -14.93 -0.77 -2.88
N ALA A 58 -15.54 0.43 -3.08
CA ALA A 58 -16.98 0.63 -2.93
C ALA A 58 -17.86 -0.19 -3.89
N PHE A 59 -17.33 -0.55 -5.07
CA PHE A 59 -18.05 -1.37 -6.04
C PHE A 59 -17.11 -2.42 -6.63
N GLU A 60 -17.69 -3.55 -7.01
CA GLU A 60 -16.99 -4.63 -7.67
C GLU A 60 -16.23 -4.16 -8.93
N GLY A 61 -14.92 -4.44 -8.97
CA GLY A 61 -14.03 -4.04 -10.06
C GLY A 61 -13.48 -2.63 -9.94
N LEU A 62 -13.97 -1.81 -8.99
CA LEU A 62 -13.46 -0.46 -8.79
C LEU A 62 -12.04 -0.50 -8.22
N GLU A 63 -11.72 -1.51 -7.43
CA GLU A 63 -10.40 -1.73 -6.85
C GLU A 63 -9.27 -1.82 -7.89
N ILE A 64 -9.59 -2.22 -9.13
CA ILE A 64 -8.65 -2.21 -10.26
C ILE A 64 -8.88 -1.06 -11.25
N GLN A 65 -9.96 -0.31 -11.10
CA GLN A 65 -10.29 0.79 -11.99
C GLN A 65 -9.87 2.15 -11.46
N ALA A 66 -9.82 2.29 -10.14
CA ALA A 66 -9.58 3.56 -9.48
C ALA A 66 -8.10 3.86 -9.21
N ASN A 67 -7.19 2.91 -9.47
CA ASN A 67 -5.76 3.08 -9.27
C ASN A 67 -4.94 2.62 -10.48
N GLU A 68 -3.64 2.89 -10.47
CA GLU A 68 -2.74 2.62 -11.58
C GLU A 68 -1.97 1.29 -11.47
N MET A 69 -2.15 0.54 -10.38
CA MET A 69 -1.42 -0.72 -10.14
C MET A 69 -1.61 -1.79 -11.23
N PRO A 70 -2.74 -1.86 -11.97
CA PRO A 70 -2.87 -2.80 -13.08
C PRO A 70 -1.78 -2.70 -14.14
N VAL A 71 -1.09 -1.58 -14.29
CA VAL A 71 0.05 -1.44 -15.21
C VAL A 71 1.21 -2.39 -14.88
N TRP A 72 1.30 -2.87 -13.64
CA TRP A 72 2.34 -3.82 -13.25
C TRP A 72 2.19 -5.21 -13.90
N CYS A 73 1.10 -5.46 -14.62
CA CYS A 73 0.97 -6.63 -15.50
C CYS A 73 1.86 -6.54 -16.76
N ASP A 74 2.35 -5.34 -17.11
CA ASP A 74 3.23 -5.15 -18.27
C ASP A 74 4.59 -5.82 -18.06
N GLU A 75 5.17 -6.39 -19.12
CA GLU A 75 6.47 -7.06 -19.09
C GLU A 75 7.59 -6.16 -18.53
N LYS A 76 7.51 -4.85 -18.80
CA LYS A 76 8.43 -3.83 -18.27
C LYS A 76 8.53 -3.88 -16.74
N TYR A 77 7.42 -4.14 -16.06
CA TYR A 77 7.37 -4.24 -14.60
C TYR A 77 7.53 -5.68 -14.12
N GLN A 78 6.89 -6.63 -14.78
CA GLN A 78 6.98 -8.05 -14.45
C GLN A 78 8.43 -8.53 -14.45
N SER A 79 9.23 -8.15 -15.46
CA SER A 79 10.65 -8.51 -15.56
C SER A 79 11.53 -8.04 -14.39
N ARG A 80 11.07 -7.09 -13.59
CA ARG A 80 11.80 -6.55 -12.42
C ARG A 80 11.57 -7.34 -11.13
N PHE A 81 10.50 -8.13 -11.10
CA PHE A 81 10.25 -9.02 -9.98
C PHE A 81 11.20 -10.22 -10.00
N TYR A 82 11.37 -10.84 -8.83
CA TYR A 82 12.14 -12.08 -8.71
C TYR A 82 11.61 -13.14 -9.68
N ASN A 83 12.52 -13.80 -10.38
CA ASN A 83 12.23 -14.78 -11.45
C ASN A 83 11.50 -14.20 -12.69
N GLY A 84 11.39 -12.88 -12.82
CA GLY A 84 10.83 -12.22 -13.99
C GLY A 84 9.30 -12.21 -14.03
N GLY A 85 8.64 -12.30 -12.89
CA GLY A 85 7.19 -12.24 -12.76
C GLY A 85 6.71 -12.12 -11.33
N SER A 86 5.47 -11.72 -11.15
CA SER A 86 4.77 -11.68 -9.85
C SER A 86 3.30 -11.92 -10.04
N TYR A 87 2.70 -12.67 -9.12
CA TYR A 87 1.27 -12.56 -8.90
C TYR A 87 0.97 -11.19 -8.31
N LEU A 88 -0.13 -10.59 -8.75
CA LEU A 88 -0.64 -9.34 -8.19
C LEU A 88 -2.03 -9.63 -7.62
N MET A 89 -2.34 -9.09 -6.45
CA MET A 89 -3.63 -9.27 -5.79
C MET A 89 -4.09 -7.92 -5.24
N ILE A 90 -5.30 -7.51 -5.59
CA ILE A 90 -5.93 -6.31 -5.06
C ILE A 90 -7.23 -6.73 -4.36
N PRO A 91 -7.17 -6.94 -3.04
CA PRO A 91 -8.35 -7.23 -2.24
C PRO A 91 -9.28 -6.02 -2.18
N ARG A 92 -10.58 -6.28 -2.04
CA ARG A 92 -11.62 -5.28 -1.88
C ARG A 92 -12.14 -5.27 -0.45
N ALA A 93 -12.14 -4.11 0.20
CA ALA A 93 -12.83 -3.95 1.47
C ALA A 93 -14.35 -3.92 1.24
N PRO A 94 -15.17 -4.45 2.17
CA PRO A 94 -16.64 -4.42 2.05
C PRO A 94 -17.18 -3.02 2.41
N GLU A 95 -16.82 -2.03 1.61
CA GLU A 95 -17.15 -0.61 1.86
C GLU A 95 -18.65 -0.33 1.71
N GLU A 96 -19.37 -1.14 0.92
CA GLU A 96 -20.83 -1.10 0.81
C GLU A 96 -21.53 -1.36 2.16
N ASP A 97 -20.86 -2.07 3.06
CA ASP A 97 -21.30 -2.32 4.43
C ASP A 97 -20.70 -1.31 5.44
N GLY A 98 -20.00 -0.30 4.95
CA GLY A 98 -19.33 0.72 5.76
C GLY A 98 -18.07 0.23 6.47
N ILE A 99 -17.46 -0.84 5.97
CA ILE A 99 -16.25 -1.47 6.55
C ILE A 99 -15.05 -1.20 5.66
N TYR A 100 -14.03 -0.60 6.24
CA TYR A 100 -12.80 -0.17 5.56
C TYR A 100 -11.58 -0.88 6.12
N TRP A 101 -10.43 -0.74 5.43
CA TRP A 101 -9.18 -1.41 5.79
C TRP A 101 -8.59 -1.02 7.15
N ASP A 102 -8.96 0.12 7.70
CA ASP A 102 -8.54 0.56 9.05
C ASP A 102 -9.18 -0.29 10.16
N GLN A 103 -10.23 -1.05 9.87
CA GLN A 103 -10.97 -1.84 10.86
C GLN A 103 -10.32 -3.20 11.11
N SER A 104 -10.03 -3.47 12.36
CA SER A 104 -9.35 -4.71 12.78
C SER A 104 -10.14 -5.99 12.53
N CYS A 105 -11.46 -5.90 12.29
CA CYS A 105 -12.29 -7.06 11.99
C CYS A 105 -11.95 -7.75 10.66
N LEU A 106 -11.29 -7.04 9.73
CA LEU A 106 -10.88 -7.58 8.44
C LEU A 106 -9.52 -8.30 8.46
N VAL A 107 -8.71 -8.12 9.50
CA VAL A 107 -7.33 -8.61 9.54
C VAL A 107 -7.24 -10.13 9.33
N ASP A 108 -8.07 -10.89 10.05
CA ASP A 108 -8.07 -12.35 9.97
C ASP A 108 -8.67 -12.84 8.64
N SER A 109 -9.73 -12.19 8.15
CA SER A 109 -10.35 -12.50 6.85
C SER A 109 -9.37 -12.24 5.70
N LEU A 110 -8.66 -11.12 5.73
CA LEU A 110 -7.66 -10.77 4.73
C LEU A 110 -6.47 -11.75 4.76
N LYS A 111 -5.96 -12.09 5.96
CA LYS A 111 -4.94 -13.14 6.11
C LYS A 111 -5.40 -14.46 5.52
N ALA A 112 -6.64 -14.88 5.80
CA ALA A 112 -7.19 -16.14 5.31
C ALA A 112 -7.31 -16.15 3.78
N ALA A 113 -7.75 -15.03 3.17
CA ALA A 113 -7.80 -14.89 1.71
C ALA A 113 -6.39 -14.99 1.07
N ILE A 114 -5.37 -14.39 1.68
CA ILE A 114 -3.99 -14.48 1.20
C ILE A 114 -3.45 -15.92 1.28
N VAL A 115 -3.69 -16.61 2.39
CA VAL A 115 -3.23 -17.99 2.57
C VAL A 115 -3.94 -18.92 1.59
N ASP A 116 -5.24 -18.80 1.45
CA ASP A 116 -6.05 -19.55 0.49
C ASP A 116 -5.60 -19.33 -0.96
N PHE A 117 -5.32 -18.05 -1.31
CA PHE A 117 -4.75 -17.72 -2.61
C PHE A 117 -3.43 -18.45 -2.86
N CYS A 118 -2.51 -18.42 -1.88
CA CYS A 118 -1.23 -19.12 -1.97
C CYS A 118 -1.36 -20.64 -2.07
N ASP A 119 -2.43 -21.21 -1.52
CA ASP A 119 -2.71 -22.65 -1.59
C ASP A 119 -3.35 -23.05 -2.93
N LYS A 120 -4.19 -22.19 -3.50
CA LYS A 120 -4.78 -22.37 -4.84
C LYS A 120 -3.75 -22.20 -5.97
N HIS A 121 -2.70 -21.38 -5.76
CA HIS A 121 -1.71 -21.07 -6.79
C HIS A 121 -0.34 -21.64 -6.45
N GLU A 122 -0.09 -22.88 -6.90
CA GLU A 122 1.17 -23.60 -6.58
C GLU A 122 2.45 -22.88 -6.99
N ASN A 123 2.40 -21.98 -7.98
CA ASN A 123 3.54 -21.19 -8.43
C ASN A 123 3.83 -19.95 -7.56
N VAL A 124 3.06 -19.67 -6.51
CA VAL A 124 3.38 -18.60 -5.58
C VAL A 124 4.59 -18.99 -4.72
N ASP A 125 5.56 -18.07 -4.63
CA ASP A 125 6.67 -18.14 -3.67
C ASP A 125 6.20 -17.59 -2.31
N LYS A 126 5.80 -18.48 -1.42
CA LYS A 126 5.31 -18.10 -0.08
C LYS A 126 6.36 -17.39 0.79
N SER A 127 7.64 -17.45 0.41
CA SER A 127 8.69 -16.67 1.07
C SER A 127 8.77 -15.22 0.61
N ARG A 128 8.06 -14.86 -0.47
CA ARG A 128 8.12 -13.54 -1.12
C ARG A 128 6.73 -12.94 -1.29
N ILE A 129 6.06 -12.74 -0.16
CA ILE A 129 4.77 -12.05 -0.12
C ILE A 129 5.02 -10.60 0.28
N TYR A 130 4.65 -9.66 -0.58
CA TYR A 130 4.83 -8.22 -0.37
C TYR A 130 3.46 -7.57 -0.15
N LEU A 131 3.40 -6.64 0.80
CA LEU A 131 2.18 -5.95 1.16
C LEU A 131 2.34 -4.44 0.95
N LEU A 132 1.51 -3.87 0.10
CA LEU A 132 1.46 -2.45 -0.17
C LEU A 132 0.11 -1.90 0.29
N GLY A 133 0.08 -0.68 0.77
CA GLY A 133 -1.17 0.00 1.09
C GLY A 133 -1.07 1.50 0.85
N TRP A 134 -2.18 2.09 0.38
CA TRP A 134 -2.32 3.53 0.20
C TRP A 134 -3.50 4.07 1.00
N CYS A 135 -3.35 5.24 1.64
CA CYS A 135 -4.42 5.87 2.42
C CYS A 135 -4.95 4.91 3.52
N LEU A 136 -6.24 4.61 3.55
CA LEU A 136 -6.81 3.59 4.44
C LEU A 136 -6.22 2.20 4.20
N GLY A 137 -5.84 1.87 2.96
CA GLY A 137 -5.08 0.64 2.67
C GLY A 137 -3.73 0.58 3.37
N SER A 138 -3.07 1.74 3.62
CA SER A 138 -1.87 1.78 4.47
C SER A 138 -2.17 1.37 5.92
N LEU A 139 -3.33 1.74 6.44
CA LEU A 139 -3.76 1.33 7.78
C LEU A 139 -4.03 -0.17 7.84
N GLY A 140 -4.71 -0.70 6.80
CA GLY A 140 -4.88 -2.14 6.63
C GLY A 140 -3.54 -2.88 6.56
N ALA A 141 -2.58 -2.34 5.81
CA ALA A 141 -1.24 -2.89 5.72
C ALA A 141 -0.49 -2.86 7.06
N MET A 142 -0.59 -1.77 7.83
CA MET A 142 -0.04 -1.69 9.19
C MET A 142 -0.67 -2.72 10.11
N ASN A 143 -2.01 -2.81 10.11
CA ASN A 143 -2.76 -3.75 10.94
C ASN A 143 -2.37 -5.20 10.62
N LEU A 144 -2.40 -5.57 9.34
CA LEU A 144 -2.13 -6.93 8.88
C LEU A 144 -0.66 -7.31 9.07
N ALA A 145 0.28 -6.45 8.63
CA ALA A 145 1.71 -6.73 8.76
C ALA A 145 2.16 -6.80 10.22
N SER A 146 1.57 -5.99 11.11
CA SER A 146 1.90 -6.07 12.55
C SER A 146 1.22 -7.26 13.23
N ALA A 147 0.06 -7.72 12.76
CA ALA A 147 -0.59 -8.91 13.28
C ALA A 147 0.13 -10.21 12.88
N TYR A 148 0.64 -10.26 11.64
CA TYR A 148 1.26 -11.43 11.02
C TYR A 148 2.59 -11.08 10.33
N PRO A 149 3.59 -10.58 11.07
CA PRO A 149 4.85 -10.10 10.46
C PRO A 149 5.64 -11.23 9.76
N GLU A 150 5.43 -12.48 10.14
CA GLU A 150 6.07 -13.64 9.54
C GLU A 150 5.53 -13.96 8.14
N LEU A 151 4.36 -13.46 7.78
CA LEU A 151 3.75 -13.72 6.48
C LEU A 151 4.41 -12.90 5.37
N PHE A 152 4.90 -11.69 5.67
CA PHE A 152 5.34 -10.74 4.67
C PHE A 152 6.86 -10.60 4.59
N ALA A 153 7.40 -10.55 3.39
CA ALA A 153 8.80 -10.29 3.12
C ALA A 153 9.17 -8.80 3.27
N ALA A 154 8.27 -7.91 2.88
CA ALA A 154 8.40 -6.47 3.03
C ALA A 154 7.03 -5.78 2.95
N THR A 155 6.94 -4.55 3.45
CA THR A 155 5.72 -3.74 3.33
C THR A 155 6.04 -2.32 2.84
N VAL A 156 5.08 -1.74 2.09
CA VAL A 156 5.13 -0.37 1.61
C VAL A 156 3.89 0.36 2.09
N LEU A 157 4.10 1.48 2.76
CA LEU A 157 3.05 2.32 3.35
C LEU A 157 3.02 3.65 2.61
N MET A 158 1.96 3.91 1.87
CA MET A 158 1.80 5.13 1.07
C MET A 158 0.75 6.05 1.69
N ALA A 159 1.14 7.27 2.01
CA ALA A 159 0.26 8.32 2.56
C ALA A 159 -0.67 7.80 3.67
N PRO A 160 -0.15 7.25 4.78
CA PRO A 160 -0.96 6.66 5.83
C PRO A 160 -1.80 7.71 6.56
N ASP A 161 -3.08 7.40 6.82
CA ASP A 161 -4.03 8.32 7.46
C ASP A 161 -3.91 8.40 8.99
N ARG A 162 -3.07 7.58 9.58
CA ARG A 162 -2.65 7.72 10.99
C ARG A 162 -1.17 7.40 11.17
N ALA A 163 -0.62 7.82 12.29
CA ALA A 163 0.68 7.34 12.70
C ALA A 163 0.60 5.88 13.17
N ILE A 164 1.70 5.13 12.97
CA ILE A 164 1.87 3.79 13.51
C ILE A 164 1.92 3.86 15.04
N THR A 165 1.34 2.88 15.72
CA THR A 165 1.47 2.76 17.19
C THR A 165 2.82 2.15 17.56
N LYS A 166 3.24 2.35 18.83
CA LYS A 166 4.47 1.76 19.33
C LYS A 166 4.45 0.23 19.25
N SER A 167 3.33 -0.40 19.59
CA SER A 167 3.17 -1.86 19.51
C SER A 167 3.29 -2.39 18.08
N GLU A 168 2.70 -1.72 17.10
CA GLU A 168 2.84 -2.09 15.69
C GLU A 168 4.29 -1.93 15.22
N ALA A 169 4.93 -0.81 15.54
CA ALA A 169 6.32 -0.57 15.16
C ALA A 169 7.28 -1.59 15.77
N GLU A 170 7.07 -2.01 17.02
CA GLU A 170 7.85 -3.06 17.68
C GLU A 170 7.68 -4.42 17.00
N ARG A 171 6.48 -4.72 16.50
CA ARG A 171 6.23 -5.96 15.74
C ARG A 171 6.85 -5.93 14.35
N LEU A 172 6.98 -4.75 13.74
CA LEU A 172 7.60 -4.57 12.44
C LEU A 172 9.13 -4.36 12.51
N ARG A 173 9.75 -4.47 13.69
CA ARG A 173 11.18 -4.13 13.89
C ARG A 173 12.16 -4.90 12.99
N GLU A 174 11.81 -6.10 12.54
CA GLU A 174 12.62 -6.93 11.64
C GLU A 174 12.18 -6.80 10.17
N MET A 175 11.03 -6.16 9.92
CA MET A 175 10.46 -6.08 8.59
C MET A 175 11.07 -4.92 7.80
N PRO A 176 11.46 -5.14 6.54
CA PRO A 176 11.72 -4.05 5.61
C PRO A 176 10.45 -3.24 5.38
N VAL A 177 10.54 -1.94 5.64
CA VAL A 177 9.41 -1.01 5.47
C VAL A 177 9.84 0.16 4.59
N TRP A 178 9.04 0.45 3.56
CA TRP A 178 9.18 1.66 2.77
C TRP A 178 7.97 2.57 2.96
N LEU A 179 8.19 3.70 3.62
CA LEU A 179 7.16 4.73 3.83
C LEU A 179 7.28 5.80 2.73
N MET A 180 6.16 6.14 2.12
CA MET A 180 6.07 7.16 1.08
C MET A 180 5.00 8.19 1.43
N ALA A 181 5.31 9.48 1.31
CA ALA A 181 4.35 10.54 1.60
C ALA A 181 4.71 11.85 0.91
N ALA A 182 3.72 12.62 0.49
CA ALA A 182 3.92 14.00 0.06
C ALA A 182 3.93 14.95 1.27
N LYS A 183 4.90 15.87 1.32
CA LYS A 183 5.03 16.83 2.43
C LYS A 183 3.88 17.84 2.49
N THR A 184 3.24 18.08 1.36
CA THR A 184 2.12 18.99 1.21
C THR A 184 0.78 18.27 1.15
N ASP A 185 0.74 16.97 1.51
CA ASP A 185 -0.49 16.22 1.66
C ASP A 185 -1.37 16.88 2.73
N THR A 186 -2.55 17.32 2.32
CA THR A 186 -3.53 18.00 3.18
C THR A 186 -4.64 17.06 3.63
N HIS A 187 -4.63 15.80 3.17
CA HIS A 187 -5.54 14.75 3.62
C HIS A 187 -4.91 13.94 4.76
N SER A 188 -3.82 13.23 4.47
CA SER A 188 -3.15 12.41 5.48
C SER A 188 -2.13 13.15 6.35
N PHE A 189 -1.95 14.44 6.16
CA PHE A 189 -1.12 15.32 7.00
C PHE A 189 0.26 14.74 7.35
N TYR A 190 1.23 14.87 6.45
CA TYR A 190 2.60 14.35 6.61
C TYR A 190 3.18 14.50 8.03
N HIS A 191 3.02 15.67 8.64
CA HIS A 191 3.60 15.98 9.96
C HIS A 191 2.93 15.23 11.12
N PHE A 192 1.67 14.83 10.96
CA PHE A 192 0.90 14.13 12.02
C PHE A 192 0.93 12.61 11.84
N ASN A 193 1.09 12.11 10.61
CA ASN A 193 0.97 10.69 10.30
C ASN A 193 2.29 10.07 9.82
N ALA A 194 2.80 10.46 8.66
CA ALA A 194 3.99 9.84 8.07
C ALA A 194 5.27 10.14 8.84
N LEU A 195 5.48 11.39 9.28
CA LEU A 195 6.70 11.75 10.01
C LEU A 195 6.79 11.10 11.41
N PRO A 196 5.75 11.05 12.24
CA PRO A 196 5.76 10.27 13.47
C PRO A 196 5.96 8.78 13.23
N THR A 197 5.29 8.20 12.20
CA THR A 197 5.50 6.80 11.78
C THR A 197 6.96 6.54 11.48
N TRP A 198 7.60 7.38 10.67
CA TRP A 198 9.02 7.26 10.34
C TRP A 198 9.92 7.29 11.57
N LYS A 199 9.72 8.29 12.45
CA LYS A 199 10.51 8.42 13.69
C LYS A 199 10.40 7.20 14.57
N LEU A 200 9.19 6.66 14.70
CA LEU A 200 8.94 5.49 15.53
C LEU A 200 9.57 4.23 14.93
N LEU A 201 9.41 3.99 13.63
CA LEU A 201 10.07 2.89 12.94
C LEU A 201 11.60 2.97 13.08
N CYS A 202 12.22 4.14 12.89
CA CYS A 202 13.65 4.33 13.07
C CYS A 202 14.14 4.04 14.50
N SER A 203 13.30 4.28 15.52
CA SER A 203 13.64 4.04 16.92
C SER A 203 13.49 2.59 17.35
N THR A 204 12.63 1.82 16.66
CA THR A 204 12.30 0.43 17.03
C THR A 204 12.99 -0.61 16.17
N THR A 205 13.33 -0.28 14.91
CA THR A 205 13.90 -1.26 13.98
C THR A 205 15.27 -1.76 14.41
N ASN A 206 15.50 -3.05 14.21
CA ASN A 206 16.82 -3.68 14.32
C ASN A 206 17.67 -3.52 13.05
N ASN A 207 17.04 -3.20 11.90
CA ASN A 207 17.75 -3.04 10.63
C ASN A 207 17.37 -1.74 9.91
N LYS A 208 18.08 -0.66 10.25
CA LYS A 208 17.87 0.66 9.67
C LYS A 208 18.12 0.75 8.16
N LEU A 209 18.96 -0.12 7.62
CA LEU A 209 19.27 -0.14 6.18
C LEU A 209 18.10 -0.69 5.35
N ASN A 210 17.19 -1.43 5.97
CA ASN A 210 15.99 -1.95 5.32
C ASN A 210 14.75 -1.05 5.49
N LEU A 211 14.89 0.05 6.25
CA LEU A 211 13.88 1.10 6.28
C LEU A 211 14.12 2.12 5.18
N ARG A 212 13.05 2.60 4.57
CA ARG A 212 13.07 3.70 3.60
C ARG A 212 11.96 4.69 3.86
N LEU A 213 12.28 5.96 3.68
CA LEU A 213 11.32 7.04 3.59
C LEU A 213 11.54 7.78 2.27
N THR A 214 10.54 7.79 1.42
CA THR A 214 10.47 8.71 0.28
C THR A 214 9.52 9.85 0.61
N THR A 215 10.02 11.06 0.51
CA THR A 215 9.20 12.27 0.62
C THR A 215 9.12 12.97 -0.71
N TYR A 216 7.91 13.30 -1.13
CA TYR A 216 7.63 14.14 -2.29
C TYR A 216 7.26 15.55 -1.80
N LEU A 217 7.61 16.58 -2.55
CA LEU A 217 7.06 17.91 -2.28
C LEU A 217 5.57 17.91 -2.59
N ARG A 218 5.21 17.30 -3.72
CA ARG A 218 3.82 17.15 -4.18
C ARG A 218 3.59 15.75 -4.72
N ALA A 219 2.38 15.25 -4.62
CA ALA A 219 1.95 14.10 -5.41
C ALA A 219 1.87 14.51 -6.89
N VAL A 220 2.16 13.56 -7.77
CA VAL A 220 2.03 13.76 -9.22
C VAL A 220 0.77 13.03 -9.67
N ASP A 221 -0.12 13.74 -10.32
CA ASP A 221 -1.26 13.18 -11.05
C ASP A 221 -1.01 13.40 -12.55
N VAL A 222 -0.30 12.46 -13.15
CA VAL A 222 0.10 12.53 -14.58
C VAL A 222 -1.14 12.48 -15.49
N TYR A 223 -2.20 11.88 -15.01
CA TYR A 223 -3.32 11.50 -15.87
C TYR A 223 -4.60 12.28 -15.59
N LEU A 224 -4.59 13.22 -14.65
CA LEU A 224 -5.73 14.04 -14.27
C LEU A 224 -6.99 13.21 -13.94
N VAL A 225 -6.81 11.94 -13.57
CA VAL A 225 -7.92 11.01 -13.31
C VAL A 225 -8.56 11.30 -11.96
N HIS A 226 -7.77 11.84 -11.03
CA HIS A 226 -8.16 12.08 -9.64
C HIS A 226 -8.12 13.57 -9.28
N ASN A 227 -8.65 14.44 -10.13
CA ASN A 227 -8.59 15.90 -9.97
C ASN A 227 -8.87 16.41 -8.55
N ALA A 228 -9.81 15.78 -7.83
CA ALA A 228 -10.15 16.19 -6.48
C ALA A 228 -9.09 15.74 -5.45
N VAL A 229 -8.47 14.56 -5.64
CA VAL A 229 -7.45 14.00 -4.76
C VAL A 229 -6.07 14.55 -5.10
N ALA A 230 -5.80 14.86 -6.37
CA ALA A 230 -4.59 15.55 -6.80
C ALA A 230 -4.45 16.93 -6.15
N MET A 231 -5.56 17.64 -5.93
CA MET A 231 -5.58 18.96 -5.27
C MET A 231 -5.04 18.92 -3.83
N CYS A 232 -5.17 17.79 -3.12
CA CYS A 232 -4.65 17.65 -1.75
C CYS A 232 -3.27 16.99 -1.68
N ASN A 233 -2.62 16.67 -2.80
CA ASN A 233 -1.33 16.00 -2.88
C ASN A 233 -1.30 14.61 -2.18
N HIS A 234 -2.43 13.92 -2.14
CA HIS A 234 -2.60 12.66 -1.44
C HIS A 234 -2.42 11.44 -2.35
N ASN A 235 -2.76 11.56 -3.63
CA ASN A 235 -2.63 10.46 -4.58
C ASN A 235 -1.16 10.20 -4.93
N LEU A 236 -0.66 9.02 -4.58
CA LEU A 236 0.69 8.56 -4.88
C LEU A 236 0.72 7.41 -5.89
N TRP A 237 -0.43 7.02 -6.46
CA TRP A 237 -0.49 5.87 -7.37
C TRP A 237 0.42 6.05 -8.57
N ASP A 238 0.38 7.19 -9.24
CA ASP A 238 1.24 7.46 -10.40
C ASP A 238 2.73 7.45 -10.03
N ASN A 239 3.08 7.97 -8.85
CA ASN A 239 4.45 7.97 -8.38
C ASN A 239 5.01 6.56 -8.18
N VAL A 240 4.16 5.61 -7.82
CA VAL A 240 4.54 4.24 -7.47
C VAL A 240 4.37 3.29 -8.64
N SER A 241 3.22 3.32 -9.31
CA SER A 241 2.86 2.36 -10.36
C SER A 241 3.72 2.52 -11.61
N GLU A 242 3.92 3.75 -12.05
CA GLU A 242 4.70 4.07 -13.25
C GLU A 242 6.19 4.23 -12.96
N ASP A 243 6.59 4.08 -11.69
CA ASP A 243 7.96 4.37 -11.27
C ASP A 243 8.35 5.84 -11.59
N LEU A 244 7.35 6.68 -11.56
CA LEU A 244 7.47 8.10 -11.80
C LEU A 244 7.85 8.76 -10.48
N HIS A 245 9.12 8.91 -10.27
CA HIS A 245 9.59 9.56 -9.06
C HIS A 245 9.43 11.07 -9.12
N PHE A 246 9.19 11.63 -10.32
CA PHE A 246 9.16 13.08 -10.53
C PHE A 246 8.36 13.48 -11.75
N GLU A 247 7.24 14.14 -11.54
CA GLU A 247 6.50 14.92 -12.55
C GLU A 247 6.43 14.22 -13.94
N GLY A 248 6.15 12.92 -13.96
CA GLY A 248 6.07 12.15 -15.19
C GLY A 248 7.41 11.81 -15.86
N VAL A 249 8.53 12.09 -15.19
CA VAL A 249 9.86 11.78 -15.72
C VAL A 249 10.41 10.51 -15.11
N PRO A 250 10.90 9.55 -15.90
CA PRO A 250 11.57 8.37 -15.38
C PRO A 250 12.73 8.74 -14.46
N TYR A 251 12.99 7.89 -13.48
CA TYR A 251 14.10 8.09 -12.55
C TYR A 251 15.42 8.30 -13.29
N ASP A 252 16.10 9.38 -12.96
CA ASP A 252 17.40 9.73 -13.46
C ASP A 252 18.29 10.14 -12.28
N ARG A 253 19.23 9.25 -11.95
CA ARG A 253 20.15 9.44 -10.83
C ARG A 253 20.96 10.75 -10.95
N ASP A 254 21.42 11.07 -12.15
CA ASP A 254 22.29 12.23 -12.36
C ASP A 254 21.50 13.53 -12.16
N LYS A 255 20.24 13.55 -12.55
CA LYS A 255 19.36 14.69 -12.30
C LYS A 255 19.04 14.86 -10.81
N ILE A 256 18.93 13.78 -10.03
CA ILE A 256 18.76 13.86 -8.58
C ILE A 256 20.01 14.45 -7.93
N ILE A 257 21.19 13.94 -8.28
CA ILE A 257 22.47 14.40 -7.75
C ILE A 257 22.69 15.88 -8.11
N SER A 258 22.35 16.29 -9.33
CA SER A 258 22.45 17.69 -9.77
C SER A 258 21.41 18.62 -9.11
N GLY A 259 20.45 18.07 -8.35
CA GLY A 259 19.35 18.82 -7.74
C GLY A 259 18.27 19.27 -8.73
N SER A 260 18.27 18.74 -9.95
CA SER A 260 17.25 19.04 -10.97
C SER A 260 15.88 18.50 -10.62
N TYR A 261 15.82 17.46 -9.79
CA TYR A 261 14.59 16.93 -9.20
C TYR A 261 14.36 17.52 -7.81
N LYS A 262 14.00 18.78 -7.77
CA LYS A 262 13.64 19.46 -6.52
C LYS A 262 12.30 18.89 -6.02
N GLY A 263 12.27 18.39 -4.80
CA GLY A 263 11.01 18.01 -4.14
C GLY A 263 10.83 16.53 -3.86
N MET A 264 11.73 15.66 -4.31
CA MET A 264 11.77 14.26 -3.83
C MET A 264 13.06 13.98 -3.07
N LYS A 265 12.96 13.15 -2.06
CA LYS A 265 14.10 12.64 -1.33
C LYS A 265 13.78 11.26 -0.75
N THR A 266 14.66 10.29 -1.01
CA THR A 266 14.62 8.98 -0.34
C THR A 266 15.78 8.86 0.63
N VAL A 267 15.51 8.41 1.84
CA VAL A 267 16.52 8.14 2.88
C VAL A 267 16.30 6.77 3.48
N ASP A 268 17.37 6.15 3.99
CA ASP A 268 17.27 4.97 4.85
C ASP A 268 17.07 5.35 6.32
N GLY A 269 16.93 4.35 7.19
CA GLY A 269 16.75 4.55 8.63
C GLY A 269 17.95 5.14 9.35
N THR A 270 19.12 5.27 8.71
CA THR A 270 20.29 5.99 9.21
C THR A 270 20.27 7.47 8.81
N GLY A 271 19.41 7.85 7.89
CA GLY A 271 19.33 9.18 7.29
C GLY A 271 20.18 9.36 6.02
N ALA A 272 20.85 8.29 5.56
CA ALA A 272 21.61 8.34 4.32
C ALA A 272 20.68 8.48 3.11
N VAL A 273 21.04 9.38 2.18
CA VAL A 273 20.26 9.60 0.96
C VAL A 273 20.48 8.43 -0.01
N LEU A 274 19.40 7.90 -0.51
CA LEU A 274 19.40 6.78 -1.45
C LEU A 274 19.01 7.26 -2.84
N TYR A 275 19.64 6.65 -3.83
CA TYR A 275 19.42 6.91 -5.25
C TYR A 275 18.93 5.66 -5.99
N ASP A 276 18.59 4.61 -5.26
CA ASP A 276 18.02 3.37 -5.81
C ASP A 276 16.50 3.56 -5.97
N PRO A 277 15.99 3.45 -7.18
CA PRO A 277 14.70 4.06 -7.49
C PRO A 277 13.52 3.12 -7.41
N HIS A 278 13.77 1.82 -7.60
CA HIS A 278 12.71 0.89 -7.95
C HIS A 278 12.09 0.21 -6.74
N ILE A 279 10.80 0.47 -6.48
CA ILE A 279 10.04 -0.22 -5.46
C ILE A 279 10.01 -1.74 -5.70
N ILE A 280 9.79 -2.19 -6.95
CA ILE A 280 9.78 -3.61 -7.30
C ILE A 280 11.16 -4.23 -7.08
N SER A 281 12.22 -3.57 -7.54
CA SER A 281 13.60 -4.06 -7.34
C SER A 281 14.00 -4.07 -5.87
N TRP A 282 13.47 -3.17 -5.06
CA TRP A 282 13.68 -3.18 -3.62
C TRP A 282 12.93 -4.33 -2.96
N LEU A 283 11.65 -4.52 -3.25
CA LEU A 283 10.82 -5.62 -2.75
C LEU A 283 11.49 -6.97 -3.05
N SER A 284 11.97 -7.16 -4.29
CA SER A 284 12.56 -8.40 -4.78
C SER A 284 13.83 -8.85 -4.02
N LYS A 285 14.42 -7.98 -3.19
CA LYS A 285 15.58 -8.31 -2.35
C LYS A 285 15.22 -9.13 -1.10
N PHE A 286 13.95 -9.17 -0.71
CA PHE A 286 13.54 -9.68 0.59
C PHE A 286 12.77 -10.99 0.50
N THR A 287 12.99 -11.82 1.52
CA THR A 287 12.19 -12.99 1.86
C THR A 287 11.73 -12.87 3.31
N ASN A 288 10.71 -13.63 3.67
CA ASN A 288 10.28 -13.79 5.06
C ASN A 288 10.99 -14.95 5.77
N ASP A 289 11.87 -15.67 5.08
CA ASP A 289 12.64 -16.79 5.63
C ASP A 289 13.49 -16.35 6.83
N GLY A 290 13.46 -17.15 7.89
CA GLY A 290 14.24 -16.91 9.11
C GLY A 290 13.68 -15.81 10.02
N ARG A 291 12.56 -15.19 9.69
CA ARG A 291 11.84 -14.36 10.66
C ARG A 291 11.12 -15.27 11.63
N SER A 292 11.60 -15.29 12.85
CA SER A 292 10.88 -15.93 13.94
C SER A 292 9.51 -15.26 14.06
N ALA A 293 8.44 -16.03 14.03
CA ALA A 293 7.16 -15.58 14.54
C ALA A 293 7.43 -14.99 15.93
N ILE A 294 7.36 -13.68 16.07
CA ILE A 294 7.45 -13.07 17.39
C ILE A 294 6.19 -13.55 18.09
N ARG A 295 6.33 -14.65 18.86
CA ARG A 295 5.28 -15.11 19.76
C ARG A 295 5.09 -14.03 20.81
N THR A 296 4.34 -13.00 20.45
CA THR A 296 3.77 -12.11 21.43
C THR A 296 2.68 -12.93 22.13
N PRO A 297 2.67 -12.99 23.47
CA PRO A 297 1.50 -13.51 24.16
C PRO A 297 0.28 -12.84 23.56
N ALA A 298 -0.80 -13.60 23.35
CA ALA A 298 -2.07 -13.05 22.86
C ALA A 298 -2.31 -11.73 23.59
N LEU A 299 -2.49 -10.66 22.84
CA LEU A 299 -2.71 -9.34 23.42
C LEU A 299 -3.94 -9.46 24.32
N ASN A 300 -3.71 -9.56 25.62
CA ASN A 300 -4.73 -9.19 26.58
C ASN A 300 -4.93 -7.69 26.36
N LYS A 301 -5.86 -7.36 25.45
CA LYS A 301 -6.24 -5.97 25.17
C LYS A 301 -6.69 -5.37 26.50
N THR A 302 -5.83 -4.55 27.08
CA THR A 302 -6.21 -3.80 28.27
C THR A 302 -7.36 -2.86 27.93
N VAL A 303 -8.25 -2.62 28.89
CA VAL A 303 -9.43 -1.75 28.69
C VAL A 303 -9.03 -0.35 28.18
N SER A 304 -7.81 0.11 28.51
CA SER A 304 -7.26 1.38 28.05
C SER A 304 -6.92 1.40 26.56
N GLU A 305 -6.43 0.28 25.98
CA GLU A 305 -6.18 0.19 24.53
C GLU A 305 -7.49 0.14 23.74
N LYS A 306 -8.48 -0.58 24.24
CA LYS A 306 -9.82 -0.58 23.62
C LYS A 306 -10.46 0.80 23.62
N ALA A 307 -10.31 1.58 24.70
CA ALA A 307 -10.83 2.93 24.79
C ALA A 307 -10.10 3.90 23.84
N TYR A 308 -8.78 3.76 23.71
CA TYR A 308 -7.96 4.59 22.82
C TYR A 308 -8.25 4.31 21.35
N ILE A 309 -8.34 3.03 20.97
CA ILE A 309 -8.70 2.62 19.60
C ILE A 309 -10.10 3.14 19.26
N ARG A 310 -11.08 2.93 20.14
CA ARG A 310 -12.46 3.37 19.93
C ARG A 310 -12.59 4.90 19.87
N PHE A 311 -11.87 5.62 20.70
CA PHE A 311 -11.85 7.09 20.69
C PHE A 311 -11.24 7.64 19.40
N ASN A 312 -10.15 7.05 18.91
CA ASN A 312 -9.53 7.45 17.65
C ASN A 312 -10.38 7.05 16.42
N GLU A 313 -10.96 5.87 16.42
CA GLU A 313 -11.87 5.41 15.36
C GLU A 313 -13.09 6.32 15.27
N ASP A 314 -13.79 6.58 16.40
CA ASP A 314 -14.98 7.43 16.44
C ASP A 314 -14.64 8.90 16.12
N PHE A 315 -13.55 9.43 16.66
CA PHE A 315 -13.14 10.81 16.43
C PHE A 315 -12.68 11.06 15.01
N MET A 316 -11.87 10.16 14.46
CA MET A 316 -11.38 10.27 13.07
C MET A 316 -12.52 10.07 12.08
N HIS A 317 -13.42 9.13 12.32
CA HIS A 317 -14.58 8.89 11.46
C HIS A 317 -15.52 10.12 11.47
N GLU A 318 -15.82 10.69 12.64
CA GLU A 318 -16.64 11.89 12.75
C GLU A 318 -15.95 13.14 12.17
N ALA A 319 -14.63 13.28 12.35
CA ALA A 319 -13.84 14.35 11.77
C ALA A 319 -13.78 14.23 10.23
N HIS A 320 -13.56 13.04 9.69
CA HIS A 320 -13.63 12.78 8.26
C HIS A 320 -15.01 13.10 7.68
N GLN A 321 -16.08 12.62 8.28
CA GLN A 321 -17.44 12.94 7.81
C GLN A 321 -17.72 14.44 7.80
N LYS A 322 -17.26 15.17 8.82
CA LYS A 322 -17.42 16.64 8.89
C LYS A 322 -16.58 17.34 7.83
N ILE A 323 -15.34 16.91 7.60
CA ILE A 323 -14.46 17.46 6.56
C ILE A 323 -15.03 17.19 5.16
N PHE A 324 -15.49 15.99 4.88
CA PHE A 324 -16.12 15.65 3.61
C PHE A 324 -17.44 16.38 3.41
N ALA A 325 -18.24 16.60 4.44
CA ALA A 325 -19.43 17.40 4.37
C ALA A 325 -19.13 18.87 4.02
N VAL A 326 -18.09 19.45 4.63
CA VAL A 326 -17.64 20.83 4.33
C VAL A 326 -17.05 20.92 2.93
N LEU A 327 -16.21 19.96 2.52
CA LEU A 327 -15.66 19.90 1.16
C LEU A 327 -16.75 19.71 0.14
N GLY A 328 -17.74 18.85 0.38
CA GLY A 328 -18.90 18.67 -0.52
C GLY A 328 -19.75 19.94 -0.69
N VAL A 329 -19.86 20.78 0.36
CA VAL A 329 -20.51 22.09 0.26
C VAL A 329 -19.67 23.06 -0.57
N ILE A 330 -18.35 23.06 -0.38
CA ILE A 330 -17.42 23.89 -1.14
C ILE A 330 -17.45 23.50 -2.62
N TYR A 331 -17.38 22.21 -2.94
CA TYR A 331 -17.39 21.70 -4.31
C TYR A 331 -18.71 22.01 -5.03
N ARG A 332 -19.86 21.87 -4.35
CA ARG A 332 -21.16 22.30 -4.91
C ARG A 332 -21.22 23.80 -5.17
N LYS A 333 -20.66 24.63 -4.29
CA LYS A 333 -20.61 26.09 -4.50
C LYS A 333 -19.68 26.50 -5.62
N LEU A 334 -18.64 25.70 -5.91
CA LEU A 334 -17.70 25.92 -7.00
C LEU A 334 -18.18 25.31 -8.34
N GLY A 335 -19.33 24.62 -8.35
CA GLY A 335 -19.84 23.94 -9.54
C GLY A 335 -19.00 22.72 -9.96
N TRP A 336 -18.33 22.08 -9.01
CA TRP A 336 -17.46 20.91 -9.24
C TRP A 336 -18.14 19.57 -8.88
N LEU A 337 -19.34 19.64 -8.30
CA LEU A 337 -20.26 18.52 -8.05
C LEU A 337 -21.68 18.94 -8.46
#